data_60e069224833f54af81f89d334b89226
#
_entry.id   60e069224833f54af81f89d334b89226
#
_cell.length_a   1.000
_cell.length_b   1.000
_cell.length_c   1.000
_cell.angle_alpha   90.00
_cell.angle_beta   90.00
_cell.angle_gamma   90.00
#
_symmetry.space_group_name_H-M   'P 1'
#
loop_
_entity.id
_entity.type
_entity.pdbx_description
1 polymer ?
#
loop_
_entity_poly.entity_id
_entity_poly.type
_entity_poly.pdbx_seq_one_letter_code
_entity_poly.pdbx_strand_id
1 'polypeptide(L)'
;EVDDSVKSQLVTTTKGLTDAIIAMSEDDIQGYLESEDAFTQSAASAWDGSREELGEKKGDIEEKDITVEYSDDQYTVVVPVSFEKNKANFTYVFDKSGTPTSLTVDVNYTLAQNMEKAALNTLMGLGTVFVILAFLIFVISLFKYIPGLVEGKKKESKPAPAAAAPAPPKSAAAPT
;
A
#
# COMPACT_ATOMS: atom_id res chain seq x y z
N GLU A 1 -23.14 22.83 12.34
CA GLU A 1 -23.75 21.67 13.04
C GLU A 1 -24.89 21.12 12.20
N VAL A 2 -24.93 19.78 12.05
CA VAL A 2 -25.97 19.15 11.23
C VAL A 2 -27.28 19.07 12.00
N ASP A 3 -28.37 19.46 11.34
CA ASP A 3 -29.70 19.34 11.94
C ASP A 3 -30.02 17.86 12.21
N ASP A 4 -30.60 17.56 13.38
CA ASP A 4 -30.89 16.19 13.79
C ASP A 4 -31.81 15.45 12.83
N SER A 5 -32.75 16.15 12.20
CA SER A 5 -33.66 15.55 11.22
C SER A 5 -32.91 15.16 9.93
N VAL A 6 -32.05 16.04 9.47
CA VAL A 6 -31.18 15.76 8.30
C VAL A 6 -30.24 14.62 8.59
N LYS A 7 -29.63 14.64 9.77
CA LYS A 7 -28.73 13.58 10.22
C LYS A 7 -29.44 12.23 10.23
N SER A 8 -30.62 12.16 10.84
CA SER A 8 -31.39 10.92 10.91
C SER A 8 -31.76 10.40 9.52
N GLN A 9 -32.15 11.30 8.63
CA GLN A 9 -32.51 10.94 7.26
C GLN A 9 -31.28 10.39 6.50
N LEU A 10 -30.16 11.07 6.62
CA LEU A 10 -28.91 10.63 5.97
C LEU A 10 -28.45 9.28 6.51
N VAL A 11 -28.53 9.07 7.81
CA VAL A 11 -28.18 7.79 8.46
C VAL A 11 -29.04 6.66 7.91
N THR A 12 -30.35 6.85 7.88
CA THR A 12 -31.27 5.84 7.37
C THR A 12 -31.05 5.57 5.89
N THR A 13 -30.85 6.62 5.10
CA THR A 13 -30.62 6.49 3.65
C THR A 13 -29.32 5.76 3.36
N THR A 14 -28.23 6.14 4.02
CA THR A 14 -26.92 5.52 3.78
C THR A 14 -26.86 4.07 4.25
N LYS A 15 -27.56 3.76 5.34
CA LYS A 15 -27.67 2.37 5.79
C LYS A 15 -28.36 1.51 4.74
N GLY A 16 -29.50 2.00 4.22
CA GLY A 16 -30.24 1.29 3.16
C GLY A 16 -29.43 1.15 1.87
N LEU A 17 -28.74 2.22 1.46
CA LEU A 17 -27.87 2.18 0.29
C LEU A 17 -26.75 1.19 0.46
N THR A 18 -26.11 1.17 1.62
CA THR A 18 -25.01 0.24 1.91
C THR A 18 -25.46 -1.21 1.85
N ASP A 19 -26.61 -1.52 2.45
CA ASP A 19 -27.18 -2.86 2.38
C ASP A 19 -27.53 -3.27 0.94
N ALA A 20 -28.06 -2.34 0.15
CA ALA A 20 -28.36 -2.59 -1.25
C ALA A 20 -27.10 -2.82 -2.09
N ILE A 21 -26.05 -2.04 -1.84
CA ILE A 21 -24.79 -2.17 -2.55
C ILE A 21 -24.12 -3.52 -2.25
N ILE A 22 -24.10 -3.91 -0.99
CA ILE A 22 -23.53 -5.20 -0.56
C ILE A 22 -24.31 -6.38 -1.15
N ALA A 23 -25.62 -6.21 -1.34
CA ALA A 23 -26.49 -7.26 -1.88
C ALA A 23 -26.47 -7.36 -3.40
N MET A 24 -25.75 -6.50 -4.12
CA MET A 24 -25.68 -6.55 -5.58
C MET A 24 -25.09 -7.86 -6.08
N SER A 25 -25.71 -8.42 -7.12
CA SER A 25 -25.16 -9.55 -7.83
C SER A 25 -24.04 -9.09 -8.78
N GLU A 26 -23.28 -10.02 -9.32
CA GLU A 26 -22.25 -9.73 -10.32
C GLU A 26 -22.82 -9.01 -11.54
N ASP A 27 -23.97 -9.49 -12.01
CA ASP A 27 -24.63 -8.90 -13.18
C ASP A 27 -25.11 -7.46 -12.90
N ASP A 28 -25.60 -7.21 -11.68
CA ASP A 28 -26.00 -5.86 -11.28
C ASP A 28 -24.81 -4.91 -11.26
N ILE A 29 -23.69 -5.35 -10.71
CA ILE A 29 -22.46 -4.56 -10.65
C ILE A 29 -22.03 -4.17 -12.06
N GLN A 30 -21.99 -5.13 -12.99
CA GLN A 30 -21.59 -4.84 -14.37
C GLN A 30 -22.56 -3.86 -15.04
N GLY A 31 -23.86 -4.00 -14.80
CA GLY A 31 -24.84 -3.07 -15.32
C GLY A 31 -24.66 -1.65 -14.78
N TYR A 32 -24.37 -1.52 -13.51
CA TYR A 32 -24.17 -0.21 -12.87
C TYR A 32 -22.82 0.43 -13.22
N LEU A 33 -21.81 -0.35 -13.53
CA LEU A 33 -20.53 0.18 -14.02
C LEU A 33 -20.67 0.91 -15.35
N GLU A 34 -21.67 0.52 -16.14
CA GLU A 34 -21.98 1.16 -17.42
C GLU A 34 -23.00 2.31 -17.29
N SER A 35 -23.44 2.62 -16.07
CA SER A 35 -24.43 3.67 -15.83
C SER A 35 -23.90 5.04 -16.20
N GLU A 36 -24.77 5.85 -16.75
CA GLU A 36 -24.46 7.26 -17.05
C GLU A 36 -24.51 8.12 -15.76
N ASP A 37 -25.15 7.62 -14.72
CA ASP A 37 -25.20 8.32 -13.43
C ASP A 37 -23.88 8.17 -12.69
N ALA A 38 -23.20 9.30 -12.47
CA ALA A 38 -21.87 9.32 -11.88
C ALA A 38 -21.82 8.68 -10.48
N PHE A 39 -22.85 8.88 -9.67
CA PHE A 39 -22.89 8.27 -8.34
C PHE A 39 -23.03 6.75 -8.43
N THR A 40 -23.95 6.26 -9.26
CA THR A 40 -24.18 4.82 -9.44
C THR A 40 -22.93 4.13 -9.95
N GLN A 41 -22.27 4.71 -10.94
CA GLN A 41 -21.01 4.19 -11.47
C GLN A 41 -19.92 4.17 -10.41
N SER A 42 -19.77 5.26 -9.66
CA SER A 42 -18.79 5.38 -8.58
C SER A 42 -19.04 4.33 -7.49
N ALA A 43 -20.29 4.14 -7.10
CA ALA A 43 -20.68 3.18 -6.07
C ALA A 43 -20.38 1.74 -6.52
N ALA A 44 -20.75 1.40 -7.74
CA ALA A 44 -20.50 0.07 -8.29
C ALA A 44 -18.99 -0.21 -8.41
N SER A 45 -18.23 0.77 -8.88
CA SER A 45 -16.77 0.66 -9.02
C SER A 45 -16.08 0.50 -7.66
N ALA A 46 -16.46 1.28 -6.67
CA ALA A 46 -15.90 1.22 -5.33
C ALA A 46 -16.18 -0.15 -4.68
N TRP A 47 -17.39 -0.65 -4.83
CA TRP A 47 -17.76 -1.96 -4.28
C TRP A 47 -17.06 -3.10 -5.02
N ASP A 48 -17.05 -3.08 -6.34
CA ASP A 48 -16.40 -4.11 -7.14
C ASP A 48 -14.91 -4.23 -6.82
N GLY A 49 -14.24 -3.11 -6.66
CA GLY A 49 -12.81 -3.08 -6.31
C GLY A 49 -12.49 -3.54 -4.90
N SER A 50 -13.46 -3.60 -4.00
CA SER A 50 -13.22 -3.90 -2.59
C SER A 50 -13.83 -5.20 -2.11
N ARG A 51 -14.84 -5.72 -2.78
CA ARG A 51 -15.62 -6.88 -2.29
C ARG A 51 -14.80 -8.14 -2.08
N GLU A 52 -13.81 -8.39 -2.91
CA GLU A 52 -12.97 -9.58 -2.76
C GLU A 52 -12.12 -9.54 -1.49
N GLU A 53 -11.65 -8.36 -1.11
CA GLU A 53 -10.85 -8.16 0.09
C GLU A 53 -11.71 -8.17 1.36
N LEU A 54 -13.00 -7.94 1.23
CA LEU A 54 -13.92 -7.86 2.36
C LEU A 54 -14.60 -9.20 2.66
N GLY A 55 -15.06 -9.91 1.64
CA GLY A 55 -15.84 -11.13 1.80
C GLY A 55 -17.31 -10.81 2.11
N GLU A 56 -17.98 -11.69 2.82
CA GLU A 56 -19.37 -11.52 3.17
C GLU A 56 -19.56 -10.58 4.36
N LYS A 57 -20.68 -9.87 4.38
CA LYS A 57 -21.02 -8.98 5.48
C LYS A 57 -21.25 -9.78 6.76
N LYS A 58 -20.67 -9.30 7.84
CA LYS A 58 -20.78 -9.94 9.15
C LYS A 58 -21.58 -9.04 10.11
N GLY A 59 -22.76 -9.48 10.46
CA GLY A 59 -23.63 -8.70 11.36
C GLY A 59 -24.34 -7.56 10.67
N ASP A 60 -25.06 -6.77 11.44
CA ASP A 60 -25.86 -5.66 10.93
C ASP A 60 -25.11 -4.33 11.08
N ILE A 61 -25.47 -3.37 10.23
CA ILE A 61 -24.95 -2.02 10.33
C ILE A 61 -25.69 -1.32 11.46
N GLU A 62 -24.94 -0.80 12.43
CA GLU A 62 -25.53 -0.07 13.55
C GLU A 62 -25.57 1.43 13.26
N GLU A 63 -26.78 1.99 13.34
CA GLU A 63 -26.99 3.42 13.05
C GLU A 63 -26.18 4.33 13.98
N LYS A 64 -25.93 3.90 15.22
CA LYS A 64 -25.16 4.67 16.19
C LYS A 64 -23.71 4.89 15.79
N ASP A 65 -23.18 4.01 14.95
CA ASP A 65 -21.78 4.06 14.52
C ASP A 65 -21.61 4.89 13.22
N ILE A 66 -22.72 5.26 12.59
CA ILE A 66 -22.70 6.08 11.39
C ILE A 66 -22.47 7.53 11.78
N THR A 67 -21.47 8.17 11.21
CA THR A 67 -21.12 9.56 11.47
C THR A 67 -21.54 10.45 10.30
N VAL A 68 -22.02 11.64 10.61
CA VAL A 68 -22.42 12.63 9.60
C VAL A 68 -21.72 13.95 9.91
N GLU A 69 -20.99 14.46 8.94
CA GLU A 69 -20.30 15.74 9.04
C GLU A 69 -20.76 16.67 7.90
N TYR A 70 -20.75 17.95 8.16
CA TYR A 70 -21.04 18.96 7.15
C TYR A 70 -19.89 19.94 7.05
N SER A 71 -19.32 20.04 5.87
CA SER A 71 -18.19 20.93 5.59
C SER A 71 -18.17 21.24 4.09
N ASP A 72 -17.78 22.46 3.74
CA ASP A 72 -17.62 22.88 2.34
C ASP A 72 -18.88 22.68 1.48
N ASP A 73 -20.05 22.95 2.06
CA ASP A 73 -21.36 22.77 1.40
C ASP A 73 -21.67 21.31 1.02
N GLN A 74 -21.06 20.37 1.74
CA GLN A 74 -21.27 18.93 1.51
C GLN A 74 -21.50 18.21 2.83
N TYR A 75 -22.30 17.15 2.76
CA TYR A 75 -22.43 16.21 3.86
C TYR A 75 -21.58 14.99 3.58
N THR A 76 -20.76 14.60 4.53
CA THR A 76 -19.96 13.38 4.47
C THR A 76 -20.51 12.41 5.51
N VAL A 77 -20.92 11.23 5.05
CA VAL A 77 -21.48 10.20 5.92
C VAL A 77 -20.58 8.98 5.85
N VAL A 78 -20.09 8.54 7.01
CA VAL A 78 -19.24 7.37 7.10
C VAL A 78 -20.00 6.24 7.77
N VAL A 79 -20.15 5.13 7.06
CA VAL A 79 -20.85 3.93 7.51
C VAL A 79 -19.83 2.81 7.72
N PRO A 80 -19.49 2.48 8.97
CA PRO A 80 -18.59 1.37 9.24
C PRO A 80 -19.31 0.04 9.11
N VAL A 81 -18.74 -0.89 8.38
CA VAL A 81 -19.31 -2.22 8.14
C VAL A 81 -18.26 -3.28 8.43
N SER A 82 -18.66 -4.34 9.13
CA SER A 82 -17.80 -5.48 9.39
C SER A 82 -18.07 -6.60 8.38
N PHE A 83 -16.99 -7.12 7.81
CA PHE A 83 -17.04 -8.24 6.88
C PHE A 83 -16.20 -9.39 7.42
N GLU A 84 -16.28 -10.54 6.78
CA GLU A 84 -15.55 -11.73 7.23
C GLU A 84 -14.04 -11.55 7.23
N LYS A 85 -13.51 -10.93 6.20
CA LYS A 85 -12.07 -10.76 6.04
C LYS A 85 -11.55 -9.48 6.67
N ASN A 86 -12.25 -8.38 6.49
CA ASN A 86 -11.83 -7.05 6.96
C ASN A 86 -13.02 -6.21 7.34
N LYS A 87 -12.76 -5.07 7.96
CA LYS A 87 -13.76 -4.03 8.15
C LYS A 87 -13.61 -2.99 7.05
N ALA A 88 -14.68 -2.30 6.72
CA ALA A 88 -14.65 -1.23 5.74
C ALA A 88 -15.47 -0.04 6.20
N ASN A 89 -15.08 1.13 5.75
CA ASN A 89 -15.85 2.35 5.91
C ASN A 89 -16.39 2.77 4.54
N PHE A 90 -17.72 2.83 4.44
CA PHE A 90 -18.39 3.36 3.26
C PHE A 90 -18.57 4.85 3.46
N THR A 91 -17.87 5.66 2.71
CA THR A 91 -17.91 7.11 2.81
C THR A 91 -18.75 7.67 1.67
N TYR A 92 -19.91 8.22 2.03
CA TYR A 92 -20.83 8.86 1.09
C TYR A 92 -20.65 10.35 1.13
N VAL A 93 -20.65 10.99 -0.02
CA VAL A 93 -20.66 12.45 -0.12
C VAL A 93 -21.95 12.89 -0.77
N PHE A 94 -22.66 13.78 -0.10
CA PHE A 94 -23.90 14.39 -0.59
C PHE A 94 -23.67 15.89 -0.75
N ASP A 95 -24.28 16.47 -1.75
CA ASP A 95 -24.26 17.92 -1.88
C ASP A 95 -25.18 18.57 -0.83
N LYS A 96 -25.21 19.88 -0.78
CA LYS A 96 -26.03 20.63 0.18
C LYS A 96 -27.54 20.37 0.04
N SER A 97 -27.98 19.88 -1.10
CA SER A 97 -29.38 19.53 -1.33
C SER A 97 -29.69 18.08 -0.92
N GLY A 98 -28.71 17.32 -0.49
CA GLY A 98 -28.90 15.94 -0.09
C GLY A 98 -28.82 14.94 -1.23
N THR A 99 -28.29 15.35 -2.38
CA THR A 99 -28.08 14.44 -3.51
C THR A 99 -26.73 13.76 -3.39
N PRO A 100 -26.67 12.42 -3.48
CA PRO A 100 -25.39 11.71 -3.38
C PRO A 100 -24.54 12.00 -4.62
N THR A 101 -23.26 12.29 -4.40
CA THR A 101 -22.31 12.64 -5.45
C THR A 101 -21.24 11.59 -5.65
N SER A 102 -20.80 10.92 -4.58
CA SER A 102 -19.78 9.88 -4.67
C SER A 102 -19.83 8.91 -3.50
N LEU A 103 -19.28 7.74 -3.71
CA LEU A 103 -19.05 6.73 -2.69
C LEU A 103 -17.61 6.24 -2.77
N THR A 104 -16.97 6.15 -1.62
CA THR A 104 -15.65 5.54 -1.48
C THR A 104 -15.76 4.41 -0.47
N VAL A 105 -15.13 3.28 -0.74
CA VAL A 105 -15.03 2.15 0.18
C VAL A 105 -13.59 2.01 0.64
N ASP A 106 -13.35 2.31 1.90
CA ASP A 106 -12.02 2.21 2.50
C ASP A 106 -11.91 0.91 3.28
N VAL A 107 -11.05 0.01 2.83
CA VAL A 107 -10.84 -1.27 3.49
C VAL A 107 -9.84 -1.10 4.63
N ASN A 108 -10.27 -1.44 5.83
CA ASN A 108 -9.42 -1.40 7.02
C ASN A 108 -8.78 -2.76 7.23
N TYR A 109 -7.52 -2.90 6.85
CA TYR A 109 -6.80 -4.14 7.02
C TYR A 109 -6.45 -4.40 8.48
N THR A 110 -6.43 -5.66 8.86
CA THR A 110 -5.97 -6.02 10.21
C THR A 110 -4.48 -5.72 10.33
N LEU A 111 -4.01 -5.56 11.55
CA LEU A 111 -2.60 -5.31 11.80
C LEU A 111 -1.72 -6.39 11.17
N ALA A 112 -2.16 -7.65 11.25
CA ALA A 112 -1.42 -8.75 10.66
C ALA A 112 -1.30 -8.64 9.14
N GLN A 113 -2.38 -8.26 8.47
CA GLN A 113 -2.37 -8.06 7.01
C GLN A 113 -1.52 -6.86 6.60
N ASN A 114 -1.57 -5.78 7.38
CA ASN A 114 -0.72 -4.62 7.13
C ASN A 114 0.76 -4.98 7.30
N MET A 115 1.08 -5.79 8.29
CA MET A 115 2.44 -6.27 8.52
C MET A 115 2.89 -7.19 7.40
N GLU A 116 2.01 -8.04 6.91
CA GLU A 116 2.31 -8.92 5.78
C GLU A 116 2.63 -8.11 4.52
N LYS A 117 1.79 -7.14 4.19
CA LYS A 117 2.03 -6.25 3.04
C LYS A 117 3.32 -5.46 3.19
N ALA A 118 3.60 -4.95 4.37
CA ALA A 118 4.83 -4.23 4.65
C ALA A 118 6.05 -5.15 4.55
N ALA A 119 5.93 -6.36 5.05
CA ALA A 119 7.01 -7.35 4.99
C ALA A 119 7.33 -7.75 3.55
N LEU A 120 6.30 -7.95 2.72
CA LEU A 120 6.50 -8.26 1.31
C LEU A 120 7.21 -7.14 0.56
N ASN A 121 6.80 -5.89 0.81
CA ASN A 121 7.45 -4.73 0.19
C ASN A 121 8.90 -4.60 0.65
N THR A 122 9.15 -4.82 1.94
CA THR A 122 10.51 -4.80 2.51
C THR A 122 11.34 -5.94 1.93
N LEU A 123 10.76 -7.12 1.80
CA LEU A 123 11.45 -8.27 1.24
C LEU A 123 11.85 -8.04 -0.21
N MET A 124 10.98 -7.43 -1.01
CA MET A 124 11.32 -7.10 -2.39
C MET A 124 12.49 -6.11 -2.48
N GLY A 125 12.44 -5.04 -1.70
CA GLY A 125 13.50 -4.04 -1.71
C GLY A 125 14.81 -4.57 -1.14
N LEU A 126 14.73 -5.18 0.02
CA LEU A 126 15.91 -5.72 0.69
C LEU A 126 16.46 -6.95 -0.05
N GLY A 127 15.57 -7.76 -0.60
CA GLY A 127 15.94 -8.94 -1.36
C GLY A 127 16.82 -8.61 -2.57
N THR A 128 16.51 -7.51 -3.24
CA THR A 128 17.32 -7.05 -4.38
C THR A 128 18.74 -6.74 -3.95
N VAL A 129 18.91 -6.09 -2.79
CA VAL A 129 20.22 -5.77 -2.24
C VAL A 129 20.99 -7.06 -1.91
N PHE A 130 20.31 -8.03 -1.28
CA PHE A 130 20.96 -9.31 -0.96
C PHE A 130 21.37 -10.07 -2.21
N VAL A 131 20.60 -10.06 -3.27
CA VAL A 131 20.95 -10.69 -4.53
C VAL A 131 22.22 -10.05 -5.11
N ILE A 132 22.30 -8.72 -5.08
CA ILE A 132 23.48 -7.99 -5.57
C ILE A 132 24.71 -8.34 -4.71
N LEU A 133 24.56 -8.35 -3.39
CA LEU A 133 25.65 -8.71 -2.48
C LEU A 133 26.14 -10.15 -2.70
N ALA A 134 25.20 -11.07 -2.86
CA ALA A 134 25.52 -12.47 -3.15
C ALA A 134 26.27 -12.58 -4.47
N PHE A 135 25.82 -11.83 -5.48
CA PHE A 135 26.49 -11.79 -6.78
C PHE A 135 27.92 -11.25 -6.66
N LEU A 136 28.10 -10.16 -5.89
CA LEU A 136 29.42 -9.60 -5.67
C LEU A 136 30.35 -10.59 -4.94
N ILE A 137 29.84 -11.27 -3.92
CA ILE A 137 30.58 -12.31 -3.21
C ILE A 137 30.98 -13.43 -4.16
N PHE A 138 30.04 -13.84 -5.03
CA PHE A 138 30.30 -14.85 -6.03
C PHE A 138 31.42 -14.41 -6.98
N VAL A 139 31.37 -13.19 -7.49
CA VAL A 139 32.41 -12.63 -8.39
C VAL A 139 33.77 -12.58 -7.69
N ILE A 140 33.82 -12.10 -6.45
CA ILE A 140 35.03 -12.04 -5.66
C ILE A 140 35.57 -13.45 -5.43
N SER A 141 34.73 -14.41 -5.12
CA SER A 141 35.10 -15.81 -4.96
C SER A 141 35.68 -16.40 -6.25
N LEU A 142 35.09 -16.01 -7.36
CA LEU A 142 35.56 -16.48 -8.66
C LEU A 142 36.98 -15.97 -8.91
N PHE A 143 37.25 -14.70 -8.62
CA PHE A 143 38.60 -14.15 -8.72
C PHE A 143 39.58 -14.83 -7.78
N LYS A 144 39.09 -15.32 -6.66
CA LYS A 144 39.93 -16.06 -5.72
C LYS A 144 40.33 -17.42 -6.29
N TYR A 145 39.53 -18.03 -7.12
CA TYR A 145 39.82 -19.28 -7.76
C TYR A 145 40.68 -19.16 -9.01
N ILE A 146 40.86 -17.97 -9.50
CA ILE A 146 41.61 -17.70 -10.70
C ILE A 146 43.08 -17.40 -10.42
N PRO A 147 43.50 -17.22 -9.20
CA PRO A 147 44.86 -16.83 -8.91
C PRO A 147 45.92 -17.72 -9.57
N GLY A 148 45.58 -18.95 -9.76
CA GLY A 148 46.51 -19.82 -10.44
C GLY A 148 46.85 -19.36 -11.84
N LEU A 149 45.96 -18.64 -12.47
CA LEU A 149 46.20 -18.16 -13.83
C LEU A 149 46.83 -16.79 -13.86
N VAL A 150 46.61 -16.02 -12.84
CA VAL A 150 47.13 -14.66 -12.78
C VAL A 150 48.11 -14.46 -11.66
N GLU A 151 48.66 -15.52 -11.18
CA GLU A 151 49.53 -15.46 -10.05
C GLU A 151 50.67 -14.46 -10.22
N GLY A 152 51.25 -14.43 -11.34
CA GLY A 152 52.31 -13.50 -11.59
C GLY A 152 51.89 -12.06 -11.46
N LYS A 153 50.76 -11.77 -12.00
CA LYS A 153 50.27 -10.42 -11.96
C LYS A 153 49.90 -10.03 -10.55
N LYS A 154 49.40 -10.95 -9.84
CA LYS A 154 49.03 -10.69 -8.49
C LYS A 154 50.20 -10.29 -7.64
N LYS A 155 51.25 -10.93 -7.81
CA LYS A 155 52.47 -10.62 -7.05
C LYS A 155 52.93 -9.22 -7.39
N GLU A 156 52.84 -8.89 -8.62
CA GLU A 156 53.27 -7.56 -9.02
C GLU A 156 52.46 -6.48 -8.40
N SER A 157 51.19 -6.67 -8.37
CA SER A 157 50.37 -5.62 -7.85
C SER A 157 50.50 -5.46 -6.35
N LYS A 158 50.76 -6.52 -5.71
CA LYS A 158 50.83 -6.44 -4.31
C LYS A 158 51.96 -5.61 -3.80
N PRO A 159 53.12 -5.84 -4.20
CA PRO A 159 54.22 -5.12 -3.70
C PRO A 159 54.15 -3.65 -4.01
N ALA A 160 53.63 -3.36 -5.05
CA ALA A 160 53.58 -1.99 -5.42
C ALA A 160 53.13 -1.04 -4.32
N PRO A 161 51.99 -1.25 -3.82
CA PRO A 161 51.54 -0.33 -2.84
C PRO A 161 52.42 -0.30 -1.63
N ALA A 162 52.79 -1.38 -1.25
CA ALA A 162 53.55 -1.44 -0.07
C ALA A 162 54.87 -0.76 -0.27
N ALA A 163 55.44 -1.04 -1.29
CA ALA A 163 56.73 -0.52 -1.51
C ALA A 163 56.70 0.96 -1.49
N ALA A 164 55.81 1.42 -2.12
CA ALA A 164 55.82 2.81 -2.23
C ALA A 164 56.04 3.49 -0.96
N ALA A 165 55.39 3.10 -0.11
CA ALA A 165 55.45 3.79 1.08
C ALA A 165 56.77 4.07 1.61
N PRO A 166 57.33 3.22 1.91
CA PRO A 166 58.52 3.41 2.62
C PRO A 166 59.65 4.00 2.00
N ALA A 167 59.84 3.61 1.07
CA ALA A 167 60.98 3.99 0.49
C ALA A 167 61.55 5.28 0.82
N PRO A 168 60.90 6.10 0.57
CA PRO A 168 61.42 7.36 0.62
C PRO A 168 62.40 7.67 1.61
N PRO A 169 62.00 7.66 2.54
CA PRO A 169 62.71 8.21 3.55
C PRO A 169 64.08 8.04 3.57
N LYS A 170 64.40 7.14 3.52
CA LYS A 170 65.58 6.89 3.76
C LYS A 170 66.50 7.56 3.23
N SER A 171 66.23 7.64 2.38
CA SER A 171 67.20 8.20 1.67
C SER A 171 67.76 9.24 2.36
N ALA A 172 67.05 9.85 2.71
CA ALA A 172 67.49 10.97 3.21
C ALA A 172 68.67 10.79 3.87
N ALA A 173 68.62 10.13 4.44
CA ALA A 173 69.65 10.03 5.18
C ALA A 173 70.79 10.43 4.71
N ALA A 174 71.02 10.12 3.97
CA ALA A 174 72.11 10.33 3.54
C ALA A 174 72.95 11.27 4.05
N PRO A 175 73.01 11.88 4.06
CA PRO A 175 73.77 12.69 4.34
C PRO A 175 74.80 12.83 4.91
N THR A 176 75.21 13.01 5.01
CA THR A 176 76.20 13.20 5.48
C THR A 176 76.95 13.80 5.79
#